data_aec2548582cadc8d7cb8ba8b9e0d04f4
#
_entry.id   aec2548582cadc8d7cb8ba8b9e0d04f4
#
_cell.length_a   1.000
_cell.length_b   1.000
_cell.length_c   1.000
_cell.angle_alpha   90.00
_cell.angle_beta   90.00
_cell.angle_gamma   90.00
#
_symmetry.space_group_name_H-M   'P 1'
#
loop_
_entity.id
_entity.type
_entity.pdbx_description
1 polymer ?
#
loop_
_entity_poly.entity_id
_entity_poly.type
_entity_poly.pdbx_seq_one_letter_code
_entity_poly.pdbx_strand_id
1 'polypeptide(L)'
;MQTTSDLYKTILQNPNHEKEIKLNIAGVEYGMGNIISCSTSGGIFSEPGIGNCASRQIELEVLPVGTIPRQAKIQVFVRLVYGGQSSEWIPKGEFFISKRQKNKLTGSLKITGYDAMLKAEQTWLTADYATETWPMSQSDAVNDIAYRIGVEVDSRTVLSADFQVEYPVGENGDLTMREVLSGIAVSNCGNWIITDDGKLRLIVYGDIPAETNYLIDENGYSILFGGVRILV
;
A
#
# COMPACT_ATOMS: atom_id res chain seq x y z
N MET A 1 -3.27 -4.32 10.58
CA MET A 1 -3.18 -2.99 11.21
C MET A 1 -1.70 -2.69 11.42
N GLN A 2 -1.25 -1.44 11.29
CA GLN A 2 0.13 -1.05 11.55
C GLN A 2 0.37 -1.03 13.07
N THR A 3 1.45 -1.68 13.52
CA THR A 3 1.78 -1.73 14.96
C THR A 3 2.33 -0.37 15.40
N THR A 4 1.80 0.17 16.50
CA THR A 4 2.21 1.45 17.08
C THR A 4 2.49 1.28 18.57
N SER A 5 3.43 2.06 19.10
CA SER A 5 3.74 2.06 20.54
C SER A 5 2.58 2.61 21.38
N ASP A 6 2.61 2.32 22.68
CA ASP A 6 1.64 2.92 23.60
C ASP A 6 1.85 4.43 23.75
N LEU A 7 3.11 4.90 23.60
CA LEU A 7 3.41 6.32 23.56
C LEU A 7 2.72 7.01 22.37
N TYR A 8 2.76 6.40 21.17
CA TYR A 8 2.05 6.93 20.00
C TYR A 8 0.55 7.05 20.28
N LYS A 9 -0.06 6.00 20.83
CA LYS A 9 -1.50 5.98 21.16
C LYS A 9 -1.86 7.07 22.19
N THR A 10 -1.03 7.24 23.21
CA THR A 10 -1.22 8.26 24.24
C THR A 10 -1.13 9.66 23.67
N ILE A 11 -0.12 9.94 22.82
CA ILE A 11 0.01 11.25 22.17
C ILE A 11 -1.16 11.50 21.21
N LEU A 12 -1.60 10.48 20.44
CA LEU A 12 -2.71 10.60 19.50
C LEU A 12 -4.04 11.01 20.16
N GLN A 13 -4.27 10.58 21.39
CA GLN A 13 -5.47 10.95 22.16
C GLN A 13 -5.47 12.42 22.59
N ASN A 14 -4.33 13.10 22.54
CA ASN A 14 -4.25 14.51 22.93
C ASN A 14 -4.63 15.40 21.74
N PRO A 15 -5.64 16.28 21.86
CA PRO A 15 -6.09 17.12 20.74
C PRO A 15 -5.05 18.15 20.26
N ASN A 16 -4.04 18.47 21.09
CA ASN A 16 -3.00 19.45 20.78
C ASN A 16 -1.68 18.80 20.32
N HIS A 17 -1.69 17.53 19.90
CA HIS A 17 -0.49 16.91 19.36
C HIS A 17 -0.12 17.50 18.00
N GLU A 18 1.18 17.60 17.76
CA GLU A 18 1.73 18.00 16.47
C GLU A 18 2.17 16.79 15.67
N LYS A 19 2.11 16.90 14.34
CA LYS A 19 2.63 15.90 13.40
C LYS A 19 3.90 16.39 12.77
N GLU A 20 4.96 15.60 12.87
CA GLU A 20 6.18 15.82 12.13
C GLU A 20 6.29 14.83 10.97
N ILE A 21 6.76 15.33 9.83
CA ILE A 21 6.98 14.54 8.62
C ILE A 21 8.48 14.50 8.35
N LYS A 22 8.95 13.33 7.99
CA LYS A 22 10.29 13.09 7.49
C LYS A 22 10.22 12.31 6.19
N LEU A 23 11.05 12.69 5.22
CA LEU A 23 11.18 11.94 3.97
C LEU A 23 12.61 11.43 3.84
N ASN A 24 12.74 10.25 3.25
CA ASN A 24 14.00 9.75 2.73
C ASN A 24 13.88 9.68 1.21
N ILE A 25 14.66 10.48 0.50
CA ILE A 25 14.68 10.51 -0.96
C ILE A 25 16.05 10.04 -1.44
N ALA A 26 16.13 8.87 -2.04
CA ALA A 26 17.37 8.24 -2.49
C ALA A 26 18.48 8.17 -1.41
N GLY A 27 18.10 7.91 -0.16
CA GLY A 27 19.04 7.82 0.97
C GLY A 27 19.33 9.15 1.66
N VAL A 28 18.81 10.28 1.16
CA VAL A 28 18.96 11.60 1.78
C VAL A 28 17.73 11.93 2.60
N GLU A 29 17.94 12.32 3.86
CA GLU A 29 16.86 12.69 4.77
C GLU A 29 16.44 14.15 4.57
N TYR A 30 15.12 14.39 4.50
CA TYR A 30 14.47 15.70 4.44
C TYR A 30 13.58 15.85 5.67
N GLY A 31 13.89 16.83 6.50
CA GLY A 31 13.05 17.23 7.64
C GLY A 31 12.10 18.37 7.30
N MET A 32 11.33 18.82 8.30
CA MET A 32 10.33 19.87 8.17
C MET A 32 10.87 21.18 7.57
N GLY A 33 12.16 21.51 7.78
CA GLY A 33 12.78 22.71 7.21
C GLY A 33 12.99 22.67 5.69
N ASN A 34 12.97 21.48 5.08
CA ASN A 34 13.15 21.28 3.65
C ASN A 34 11.87 20.85 2.92
N ILE A 35 10.81 20.48 3.65
CA ILE A 35 9.52 20.08 3.10
C ILE A 35 8.61 21.29 3.10
N ILE A 36 8.18 21.74 1.91
CA ILE A 36 7.22 22.83 1.75
C ILE A 36 5.80 22.28 1.82
N SER A 37 5.54 21.17 1.10
CA SER A 37 4.27 20.47 1.14
C SER A 37 4.47 18.98 0.88
N CYS A 38 3.62 18.16 1.49
CA CYS A 38 3.58 16.72 1.27
C CYS A 38 2.13 16.24 1.42
N SER A 39 1.58 15.67 0.37
CA SER A 39 0.25 15.06 0.40
C SER A 39 0.30 13.69 -0.28
N THR A 40 -0.48 12.76 0.25
CA THR A 40 -0.68 11.45 -0.35
C THR A 40 -2.16 11.26 -0.64
N SER A 41 -2.47 10.70 -1.79
CA SER A 41 -3.81 10.36 -2.22
C SER A 41 -3.87 8.94 -2.77
N GLY A 42 -5.07 8.40 -2.90
CA GLY A 42 -5.30 7.02 -3.29
C GLY A 42 -5.63 6.15 -2.08
N GLY A 43 -6.26 5.04 -2.35
CA GLY A 43 -6.77 4.13 -1.34
C GLY A 43 -6.89 2.72 -1.85
N ILE A 44 -7.77 1.95 -1.22
CA ILE A 44 -8.04 0.55 -1.58
C ILE A 44 -8.77 0.46 -2.93
N PHE A 45 -9.46 1.53 -3.33
CA PHE A 45 -10.28 1.56 -4.53
C PHE A 45 -9.91 2.72 -5.45
N SER A 46 -9.91 2.46 -6.75
CA SER A 46 -10.14 3.48 -7.77
C SER A 46 -11.64 3.77 -7.91
N GLU A 47 -12.45 2.70 -7.82
CA GLU A 47 -13.92 2.71 -7.82
C GLU A 47 -14.42 1.69 -6.79
N PRO A 48 -15.64 1.84 -6.22
CA PRO A 48 -16.21 0.84 -5.33
C PRO A 48 -16.33 -0.52 -6.02
N GLY A 49 -15.73 -1.56 -5.44
CA GLY A 49 -15.80 -2.91 -6.00
C GLY A 49 -14.63 -3.81 -5.57
N ILE A 50 -14.63 -5.02 -6.10
CA ILE A 50 -13.55 -6.00 -5.96
C ILE A 50 -12.69 -6.01 -7.23
N GLY A 51 -11.47 -6.52 -7.13
CA GLY A 51 -10.54 -6.58 -8.25
C GLY A 51 -9.72 -5.32 -8.46
N ASN A 52 -9.78 -4.36 -7.54
CA ASN A 52 -9.00 -3.14 -7.67
C ASN A 52 -7.51 -3.37 -7.38
N CYS A 53 -6.66 -2.70 -8.16
CA CYS A 53 -5.21 -2.62 -8.00
C CYS A 53 -4.78 -1.15 -8.08
N ALA A 54 -5.31 -0.30 -7.19
CA ALA A 54 -5.11 1.14 -7.26
C ALA A 54 -3.70 1.54 -6.81
N SER A 55 -3.02 2.37 -7.59
CA SER A 55 -1.78 3.03 -7.17
C SER A 55 -2.08 4.21 -6.28
N ARG A 56 -1.32 4.35 -5.18
CA ARG A 56 -1.31 5.58 -4.40
C ARG A 56 -0.37 6.59 -5.05
N GLN A 57 -0.72 7.87 -4.91
CA GLN A 57 0.06 8.99 -5.42
C GLN A 57 0.61 9.82 -4.26
N ILE A 58 1.80 10.36 -4.44
CA ILE A 58 2.36 11.41 -3.61
C ILE A 58 2.56 12.69 -4.42
N GLU A 59 2.17 13.81 -3.85
CA GLU A 59 2.53 15.15 -4.30
C GLU A 59 3.38 15.83 -3.24
N LEU A 60 4.55 16.29 -3.65
CA LEU A 60 5.59 16.76 -2.77
C LEU A 60 6.22 18.03 -3.33
N GLU A 61 6.45 19.03 -2.50
CA GLU A 61 7.31 20.16 -2.81
C GLU A 61 8.40 20.28 -1.76
N VAL A 62 9.67 20.26 -2.19
CA VAL A 62 10.83 20.33 -1.31
C VAL A 62 11.86 21.35 -1.78
N LEU A 63 12.64 21.87 -0.83
CA LEU A 63 13.91 22.51 -1.10
C LEU A 63 14.97 21.42 -1.21
N PRO A 64 15.53 21.14 -2.41
CA PRO A 64 16.39 20.01 -2.62
C PRO A 64 17.72 20.16 -1.87
N VAL A 65 18.11 19.10 -1.16
CA VAL A 65 19.42 18.94 -0.54
C VAL A 65 20.25 18.05 -1.48
N GLY A 66 21.03 18.67 -2.36
CA GLY A 66 21.80 17.98 -3.38
C GLY A 66 20.97 17.54 -4.61
N THR A 67 21.47 16.54 -5.33
CA THR A 67 20.84 16.06 -6.57
C THR A 67 19.89 14.91 -6.29
N ILE A 68 18.63 15.04 -6.69
CA ILE A 68 17.63 13.99 -6.61
C ILE A 68 17.64 13.22 -7.96
N PRO A 69 17.87 11.89 -7.98
CA PRO A 69 17.77 11.08 -9.20
C PRO A 69 16.37 11.10 -9.82
N ARG A 70 16.27 10.80 -11.12
CA ARG A 70 14.99 10.87 -11.86
C ARG A 70 13.93 9.89 -11.33
N GLN A 71 14.35 8.68 -10.99
CA GLN A 71 13.47 7.59 -10.53
C GLN A 71 13.75 7.24 -9.07
N ALA A 72 14.06 8.26 -8.25
CA ALA A 72 14.37 8.03 -6.86
C ALA A 72 13.17 7.45 -6.10
N LYS A 73 13.47 6.56 -5.17
CA LYS A 73 12.52 6.09 -4.16
C LYS A 73 12.34 7.16 -3.10
N ILE A 74 11.10 7.43 -2.73
CA ILE A 74 10.68 8.33 -1.65
C ILE A 74 10.04 7.48 -0.57
N GLN A 75 10.56 7.54 0.64
CA GLN A 75 9.93 6.94 1.81
C GLN A 75 9.40 8.05 2.71
N VAL A 76 8.15 7.93 3.12
CA VAL A 76 7.46 8.92 3.95
C VAL A 76 7.32 8.35 5.36
N PHE A 77 7.68 9.17 6.35
CA PHE A 77 7.53 8.83 7.76
C PHE A 77 6.81 9.96 8.50
N VAL A 78 5.99 9.59 9.47
CA VAL A 78 5.28 10.50 10.34
C VAL A 78 5.50 10.10 11.78
N ARG A 79 5.67 11.08 12.67
CA ARG A 79 5.62 10.89 14.12
C ARG A 79 4.73 11.92 14.77
N LEU A 80 4.30 11.64 15.99
CA LEU A 80 3.52 12.54 16.81
C LEU A 80 4.41 13.13 17.90
N VAL A 81 4.20 14.41 18.20
CA VAL A 81 4.93 15.16 19.23
C VAL A 81 3.94 15.86 20.15
N TYR A 82 4.16 15.76 21.46
CA TYR A 82 3.38 16.46 22.48
C TYR A 82 4.16 16.59 23.78
N GLY A 83 4.13 17.76 24.41
CA GLY A 83 4.76 18.01 25.70
C GLY A 83 6.28 17.71 25.76
N GLY A 84 7.00 17.89 24.64
CA GLY A 84 8.43 17.59 24.54
C GLY A 84 8.75 16.10 24.33
N GLN A 85 7.73 15.25 24.24
CA GLN A 85 7.89 13.82 23.90
C GLN A 85 7.57 13.58 22.44
N SER A 86 8.26 12.65 21.81
CA SER A 86 8.05 12.23 20.41
C SER A 86 7.80 10.73 20.34
N SER A 87 6.84 10.33 19.54
CA SER A 87 6.63 8.92 19.21
C SER A 87 7.72 8.39 18.28
N GLU A 88 7.70 7.09 18.00
CA GLU A 88 8.46 6.48 16.92
C GLU A 88 8.04 7.03 15.55
N TRP A 89 8.95 6.92 14.57
CA TRP A 89 8.66 7.20 13.18
C TRP A 89 7.88 6.05 12.55
N ILE A 90 6.69 6.35 12.05
CA ILE A 90 5.78 5.38 11.41
C ILE A 90 5.86 5.58 9.90
N PRO A 91 6.15 4.52 9.11
CA PRO A 91 6.12 4.61 7.65
C PRO A 91 4.69 4.91 7.15
N LYS A 92 4.59 5.75 6.12
CA LYS A 92 3.35 6.17 5.47
C LYS A 92 3.34 5.96 3.97
N GLY A 93 4.30 5.25 3.46
CA GLY A 93 4.36 4.80 2.10
C GLY A 93 5.74 4.90 1.48
N GLU A 94 5.92 4.09 0.45
CA GLU A 94 7.04 4.14 -0.46
C GLU A 94 6.54 4.51 -1.85
N PHE A 95 7.20 5.50 -2.47
CA PHE A 95 6.81 6.03 -3.77
C PHE A 95 8.02 6.16 -4.67
N PHE A 96 7.77 6.16 -5.98
CA PHE A 96 8.79 6.34 -7.01
C PHE A 96 8.47 7.59 -7.81
N ILE A 97 9.48 8.43 -8.05
CA ILE A 97 9.30 9.68 -8.79
C ILE A 97 8.90 9.37 -10.24
N SER A 98 7.74 9.88 -10.64
CA SER A 98 7.25 9.86 -12.01
C SER A 98 7.51 11.19 -12.71
N LYS A 99 7.15 12.30 -12.07
CA LYS A 99 7.29 13.65 -12.63
C LYS A 99 7.97 14.57 -11.64
N ARG A 100 8.79 15.49 -12.15
CA ARG A 100 9.40 16.55 -11.35
C ARG A 100 9.48 17.84 -12.12
N GLN A 101 9.28 18.94 -11.43
CA GLN A 101 9.32 20.28 -11.98
C GLN A 101 10.05 21.23 -11.01
N LYS A 102 11.11 21.86 -11.48
CA LYS A 102 11.85 22.87 -10.70
C LYS A 102 11.18 24.24 -10.82
N ASN A 103 10.89 24.86 -9.70
CA ASN A 103 10.49 26.26 -9.64
C ASN A 103 11.77 27.11 -9.71
N LYS A 104 11.90 27.89 -10.77
CA LYS A 104 13.10 28.73 -11.00
C LYS A 104 13.20 29.90 -10.04
N LEU A 105 12.09 30.37 -9.49
CA LEU A 105 12.05 31.54 -8.60
C LEU A 105 12.42 31.17 -7.16
N THR A 106 11.85 30.07 -6.65
CA THR A 106 12.06 29.61 -5.27
C THR A 106 13.17 28.60 -5.12
N GLY A 107 13.62 28.00 -6.23
CA GLY A 107 14.56 26.88 -6.21
C GLY A 107 13.93 25.54 -5.76
N SER A 108 12.64 25.55 -5.36
CA SER A 108 11.94 24.36 -4.93
C SER A 108 11.74 23.34 -6.07
N LEU A 109 11.55 22.08 -5.70
CA LEU A 109 11.28 20.99 -6.61
C LEU A 109 9.90 20.39 -6.28
N LYS A 110 8.97 20.50 -7.23
CA LYS A 110 7.69 19.79 -7.19
C LYS A 110 7.88 18.40 -7.77
N ILE A 111 7.40 17.40 -7.04
CA ILE A 111 7.54 15.99 -7.37
C ILE A 111 6.15 15.35 -7.30
N THR A 112 5.82 14.58 -8.34
CA THR A 112 4.71 13.64 -8.31
C THR A 112 5.31 12.25 -8.41
N GLY A 113 4.87 11.36 -7.52
CA GLY A 113 5.31 9.97 -7.48
C GLY A 113 4.14 9.02 -7.26
N TYR A 114 4.37 7.76 -7.55
CA TYR A 114 3.41 6.68 -7.34
C TYR A 114 4.07 5.52 -6.61
N ASP A 115 3.27 4.72 -5.91
CA ASP A 115 3.76 3.50 -5.29
C ASP A 115 4.12 2.43 -6.34
N ALA A 116 4.60 1.27 -5.88
CA ALA A 116 5.08 0.23 -6.78
C ALA A 116 3.98 -0.36 -7.68
N MET A 117 2.69 -0.21 -7.34
CA MET A 117 1.59 -0.72 -8.15
C MET A 117 1.57 -0.11 -9.56
N LEU A 118 2.07 1.13 -9.75
CA LEU A 118 2.18 1.71 -11.09
C LEU A 118 3.07 0.89 -12.02
N LYS A 119 4.08 0.17 -11.50
CA LYS A 119 4.96 -0.68 -12.31
C LYS A 119 4.23 -1.90 -12.88
N ALA A 120 3.10 -2.30 -12.26
CA ALA A 120 2.27 -3.39 -12.74
C ALA A 120 1.51 -3.10 -14.03
N GLU A 121 1.56 -1.87 -14.56
CA GLU A 121 1.04 -1.52 -15.90
C GLU A 121 1.85 -2.16 -17.05
N GLN A 122 3.00 -2.74 -16.76
CA GLN A 122 3.79 -3.43 -17.77
C GLN A 122 3.19 -4.80 -18.08
N THR A 123 3.33 -5.24 -19.35
CA THR A 123 2.95 -6.57 -19.76
C THR A 123 3.69 -7.62 -18.92
N TRP A 124 2.96 -8.63 -18.45
CA TRP A 124 3.55 -9.69 -17.63
C TRP A 124 4.34 -10.69 -18.46
N LEU A 125 3.79 -11.13 -19.62
CA LEU A 125 4.44 -12.07 -20.49
C LEU A 125 5.73 -11.49 -21.09
N THR A 126 6.81 -12.18 -20.84
CA THR A 126 8.12 -11.97 -21.49
C THR A 126 8.55 -13.27 -22.15
N ALA A 127 9.60 -13.24 -22.98
CA ALA A 127 10.13 -14.43 -23.66
C ALA A 127 10.44 -15.59 -22.70
N ASP A 128 10.71 -15.30 -21.43
CA ASP A 128 11.06 -16.27 -20.40
C ASP A 128 9.85 -17.18 -20.02
N TYR A 129 8.62 -16.74 -20.25
CA TYR A 129 7.40 -17.50 -19.90
C TYR A 129 7.07 -18.64 -20.87
N ALA A 130 7.71 -18.72 -22.00
CA ALA A 130 7.53 -19.84 -22.94
C ALA A 130 7.93 -21.21 -22.33
N THR A 131 8.66 -21.19 -21.19
CA THR A 131 9.13 -22.39 -20.48
C THR A 131 8.33 -22.73 -19.25
N GLU A 132 7.41 -21.85 -18.80
CA GLU A 132 6.60 -22.07 -17.61
C GLU A 132 5.47 -23.08 -17.84
N THR A 133 5.11 -23.77 -16.77
CA THR A 133 4.00 -24.75 -16.80
C THR A 133 2.69 -24.06 -16.45
N TRP A 134 1.75 -24.10 -17.37
CA TRP A 134 0.39 -23.58 -17.19
C TRP A 134 -0.64 -24.70 -17.00
N PRO A 135 -1.68 -24.49 -16.18
CA PRO A 135 -1.95 -23.33 -15.35
C PRO A 135 -0.96 -23.19 -14.17
N MET A 136 -0.75 -21.97 -13.71
CA MET A 136 0.15 -21.64 -12.61
C MET A 136 -0.64 -21.39 -11.32
N SER A 137 -0.06 -21.70 -10.14
CA SER A 137 -0.70 -21.33 -8.88
C SER A 137 -0.80 -19.81 -8.73
N GLN A 138 -1.86 -19.33 -8.06
CA GLN A 138 -1.97 -17.89 -7.75
C GLN A 138 -0.78 -17.38 -6.93
N SER A 139 -0.27 -18.20 -6.02
CA SER A 139 0.89 -17.85 -5.19
C SER A 139 2.14 -17.61 -6.03
N ASP A 140 2.42 -18.49 -6.99
CA ASP A 140 3.59 -18.35 -7.86
C ASP A 140 3.45 -17.12 -8.76
N ALA A 141 2.27 -16.91 -9.35
CA ALA A 141 1.98 -15.73 -10.16
C ALA A 141 2.18 -14.42 -9.37
N VAL A 142 1.64 -14.34 -8.15
CA VAL A 142 1.75 -13.17 -7.28
C VAL A 142 3.20 -12.93 -6.86
N ASN A 143 3.95 -13.98 -6.53
CA ASN A 143 5.35 -13.86 -6.13
C ASN A 143 6.23 -13.37 -7.30
N ASP A 144 6.00 -13.87 -8.53
CA ASP A 144 6.72 -13.41 -9.70
C ASP A 144 6.39 -11.95 -10.04
N ILE A 145 5.10 -11.57 -10.01
CA ILE A 145 4.69 -10.18 -10.22
C ILE A 145 5.29 -9.26 -9.15
N ALA A 146 5.25 -9.65 -7.88
CA ALA A 146 5.85 -8.89 -6.78
C ALA A 146 7.35 -8.68 -6.99
N TYR A 147 8.07 -9.73 -7.38
CA TYR A 147 9.49 -9.65 -7.73
C TYR A 147 9.75 -8.64 -8.86
N ARG A 148 8.94 -8.67 -9.94
CA ARG A 148 9.09 -7.77 -11.10
C ARG A 148 8.81 -6.31 -10.78
N ILE A 149 7.81 -6.04 -9.96
CA ILE A 149 7.52 -4.66 -9.51
C ILE A 149 8.46 -4.20 -8.38
N GLY A 150 9.29 -5.12 -7.86
CA GLY A 150 10.34 -4.85 -6.86
C GLY A 150 9.81 -4.67 -5.45
N VAL A 151 8.83 -5.51 -5.04
CA VAL A 151 8.27 -5.55 -3.69
C VAL A 151 8.23 -6.98 -3.15
N GLU A 152 8.06 -7.12 -1.84
CA GLU A 152 7.74 -8.40 -1.21
C GLU A 152 6.23 -8.56 -1.10
N VAL A 153 5.76 -9.81 -1.07
CA VAL A 153 4.37 -10.12 -0.71
C VAL A 153 4.22 -10.02 0.81
N ASP A 154 3.20 -9.32 1.27
CA ASP A 154 2.88 -9.20 2.70
C ASP A 154 2.43 -10.55 3.24
N SER A 155 2.99 -10.99 4.37
CA SER A 155 2.70 -12.28 5.00
C SER A 155 1.24 -12.47 5.44
N ARG A 156 0.46 -11.39 5.49
CA ARG A 156 -0.99 -11.42 5.77
C ARG A 156 -1.83 -11.66 4.52
N THR A 157 -1.21 -11.78 3.34
CA THR A 157 -1.92 -12.14 2.10
C THR A 157 -2.30 -13.61 2.16
N VAL A 158 -3.59 -13.89 2.00
CA VAL A 158 -4.12 -15.24 1.91
C VAL A 158 -4.75 -15.41 0.53
N LEU A 159 -4.36 -16.44 -0.19
CA LEU A 159 -4.85 -16.78 -1.52
C LEU A 159 -5.57 -18.13 -1.46
N SER A 160 -6.66 -18.26 -2.21
CA SER A 160 -7.33 -19.56 -2.36
C SER A 160 -6.47 -20.50 -3.18
N ALA A 161 -6.35 -21.75 -2.71
CA ALA A 161 -5.69 -22.81 -3.46
C ALA A 161 -6.57 -23.42 -4.56
N ASP A 162 -7.87 -23.10 -4.55
CA ASP A 162 -8.85 -23.68 -5.48
C ASP A 162 -8.79 -23.06 -6.88
N PHE A 163 -8.15 -21.90 -7.01
CA PHE A 163 -8.05 -21.17 -8.27
C PHE A 163 -6.61 -21.15 -8.77
N GLN A 164 -6.47 -21.28 -10.08
CA GLN A 164 -5.20 -21.18 -10.79
C GLN A 164 -5.23 -20.02 -11.78
N VAL A 165 -4.07 -19.60 -12.22
CA VAL A 165 -3.90 -18.58 -13.25
C VAL A 165 -3.63 -19.30 -14.56
N GLU A 166 -4.54 -19.13 -15.51
CA GLU A 166 -4.38 -19.62 -16.89
C GLU A 166 -3.34 -18.75 -17.64
N TYR A 167 -2.91 -19.23 -18.81
CA TYR A 167 -1.99 -18.50 -19.65
C TYR A 167 -2.52 -17.08 -19.93
N PRO A 168 -1.79 -16.01 -19.55
CA PRO A 168 -2.38 -14.67 -19.44
C PRO A 168 -2.39 -13.94 -20.79
N VAL A 169 -3.17 -14.45 -21.74
CA VAL A 169 -3.45 -13.79 -23.02
C VAL A 169 -4.92 -13.40 -23.06
N GLY A 170 -5.20 -12.10 -23.19
CA GLY A 170 -6.54 -11.58 -23.39
C GLY A 170 -6.92 -11.47 -24.87
N GLU A 171 -8.16 -11.06 -25.13
CA GLU A 171 -8.66 -10.84 -26.50
C GLU A 171 -7.86 -9.78 -27.28
N ASN A 172 -7.24 -8.83 -26.58
CA ASN A 172 -6.48 -7.72 -27.14
C ASN A 172 -4.96 -7.90 -27.07
N GLY A 173 -4.45 -9.10 -26.74
CA GLY A 173 -3.04 -9.40 -26.57
C GLY A 173 -2.66 -9.77 -25.13
N ASP A 174 -1.36 -9.64 -24.82
CA ASP A 174 -0.83 -10.04 -23.53
C ASP A 174 -1.34 -9.14 -22.39
N LEU A 175 -1.71 -9.77 -21.27
CA LEU A 175 -2.20 -9.05 -20.09
C LEU A 175 -1.04 -8.35 -19.36
N THR A 176 -1.36 -7.20 -18.80
CA THR A 176 -0.49 -6.51 -17.85
C THR A 176 -0.46 -7.25 -16.50
N MET A 177 0.59 -7.05 -15.72
CA MET A 177 0.66 -7.57 -14.35
C MET A 177 -0.51 -7.09 -13.49
N ARG A 178 -1.01 -5.86 -13.74
CA ARG A 178 -2.18 -5.31 -13.04
C ARG A 178 -3.45 -6.06 -13.38
N GLU A 179 -3.69 -6.40 -14.63
CA GLU A 179 -4.86 -7.16 -15.07
C GLU A 179 -4.86 -8.56 -14.47
N VAL A 180 -3.69 -9.21 -14.42
CA VAL A 180 -3.56 -10.52 -13.76
C VAL A 180 -3.82 -10.41 -12.26
N LEU A 181 -3.23 -9.43 -11.57
CA LEU A 181 -3.52 -9.17 -10.16
C LEU A 181 -5.00 -8.89 -9.92
N SER A 182 -5.64 -8.12 -10.82
CA SER A 182 -7.09 -7.85 -10.75
C SER A 182 -7.91 -9.13 -10.82
N GLY A 183 -7.60 -10.03 -11.76
CA GLY A 183 -8.24 -11.34 -11.87
C GLY A 183 -8.08 -12.19 -10.60
N ILE A 184 -6.87 -12.23 -10.03
CA ILE A 184 -6.60 -12.92 -8.76
C ILE A 184 -7.39 -12.27 -7.61
N ALA A 185 -7.48 -10.95 -7.56
CA ALA A 185 -8.25 -10.25 -6.54
C ALA A 185 -9.75 -10.56 -6.64
N VAL A 186 -10.30 -10.62 -7.86
CA VAL A 186 -11.71 -11.00 -8.10
C VAL A 186 -11.98 -12.42 -7.59
N SER A 187 -11.13 -13.40 -7.91
CA SER A 187 -11.31 -14.79 -7.48
C SER A 187 -11.21 -14.97 -5.95
N ASN A 188 -10.55 -14.04 -5.27
CA ASN A 188 -10.43 -14.02 -3.80
C ASN A 188 -11.35 -12.98 -3.13
N CYS A 189 -12.29 -12.38 -3.86
CA CYS A 189 -13.19 -11.32 -3.35
C CYS A 189 -12.45 -10.17 -2.65
N GLY A 190 -11.34 -9.69 -3.23
CA GLY A 190 -10.49 -8.70 -2.58
C GLY A 190 -9.96 -7.61 -3.51
N ASN A 191 -9.06 -6.80 -2.99
CA ASN A 191 -8.32 -5.75 -3.69
C ASN A 191 -6.85 -5.77 -3.30
N TRP A 192 -5.98 -5.44 -4.27
CA TRP A 192 -4.56 -5.31 -4.01
C TRP A 192 -4.19 -3.88 -3.63
N ILE A 193 -3.30 -3.78 -2.67
CA ILE A 193 -2.67 -2.52 -2.26
C ILE A 193 -1.16 -2.70 -2.11
N ILE A 194 -0.44 -1.58 -2.18
CA ILE A 194 0.91 -1.49 -1.62
C ILE A 194 0.76 -0.92 -0.21
N THR A 195 1.24 -1.67 0.78
CA THR A 195 1.18 -1.28 2.20
C THR A 195 2.09 -0.07 2.48
N ASP A 196 1.97 0.52 3.67
CA ASP A 196 2.80 1.66 4.07
C ASP A 196 4.29 1.31 4.21
N ASP A 197 4.61 0.03 4.40
CA ASP A 197 5.98 -0.51 4.41
C ASP A 197 6.43 -1.07 3.05
N GLY A 198 5.69 -0.79 1.97
CA GLY A 198 6.08 -1.07 0.59
C GLY A 198 5.85 -2.52 0.13
N LYS A 199 4.96 -3.28 0.78
CA LYS A 199 4.65 -4.68 0.42
C LYS A 199 3.35 -4.80 -0.35
N LEU A 200 3.28 -5.79 -1.24
CA LEU A 200 2.06 -6.15 -1.97
C LEU A 200 1.13 -6.95 -1.07
N ARG A 201 -0.10 -6.48 -0.86
CA ARG A 201 -1.08 -7.13 0.00
C ARG A 201 -2.44 -7.24 -0.65
N LEU A 202 -3.03 -8.43 -0.58
CA LEU A 202 -4.44 -8.64 -0.87
C LEU A 202 -5.27 -8.35 0.39
N ILE A 203 -6.26 -7.48 0.26
CA ILE A 203 -7.29 -7.23 1.28
C ILE A 203 -8.57 -7.87 0.78
N VAL A 204 -9.03 -8.90 1.49
CA VAL A 204 -10.23 -9.66 1.16
C VAL A 204 -11.42 -9.04 1.88
N TYR A 205 -12.56 -8.90 1.18
CA TYR A 205 -13.82 -8.49 1.80
C TYR A 205 -14.44 -9.68 2.52
N GLY A 206 -14.71 -9.52 3.80
CA GLY A 206 -15.26 -10.58 4.62
C GLY A 206 -14.23 -11.30 5.49
N ASP A 207 -12.97 -10.87 5.49
CA ASP A 207 -12.06 -11.20 6.57
C ASP A 207 -12.61 -10.58 7.86
N ILE A 208 -13.47 -11.35 8.52
CA ILE A 208 -13.84 -11.06 9.90
C ILE A 208 -12.57 -11.30 10.70
N PRO A 209 -12.04 -10.30 11.45
CA PRO A 209 -10.88 -10.52 12.30
C PRO A 209 -11.11 -11.75 13.17
N ALA A 210 -10.07 -12.56 13.41
CA ALA A 210 -10.17 -13.77 14.25
C ALA A 210 -10.68 -13.47 15.67
N GLU A 211 -10.62 -12.21 16.11
CA GLU A 211 -11.29 -11.69 17.29
C GLU A 211 -12.59 -10.99 16.87
N THR A 212 -13.63 -11.77 16.66
CA THR A 212 -14.97 -11.23 16.52
C THR A 212 -15.53 -10.93 17.90
N ASN A 213 -15.69 -9.66 18.19
CA ASN A 213 -16.42 -9.23 19.38
C ASN A 213 -17.91 -9.46 19.13
N TYR A 214 -18.53 -10.23 20.00
CA TYR A 214 -19.97 -10.44 19.98
C TYR A 214 -20.64 -9.58 21.04
N LEU A 215 -21.83 -9.11 20.74
CA LEU A 215 -22.66 -8.50 21.74
C LEU A 215 -23.00 -9.55 22.81
N ILE A 216 -22.67 -9.28 24.07
CA ILE A 216 -22.94 -10.15 25.19
C ILE A 216 -23.90 -9.46 26.17
N ASP A 217 -24.69 -10.26 26.90
CA ASP A 217 -25.51 -9.78 28.01
C ASP A 217 -24.66 -9.56 29.27
N GLU A 218 -25.30 -9.09 30.34
CA GLU A 218 -24.65 -8.84 31.63
C GLU A 218 -24.05 -10.08 32.30
N ASN A 219 -24.42 -11.29 31.84
CA ASN A 219 -23.93 -12.58 32.34
C ASN A 219 -22.84 -13.16 31.41
N GLY A 220 -22.45 -12.46 30.34
CA GLY A 220 -21.42 -12.88 29.40
C GLY A 220 -21.92 -13.82 28.31
N TYR A 221 -23.24 -14.01 28.15
CA TYR A 221 -23.78 -14.84 27.05
C TYR A 221 -23.96 -14.03 25.78
N SER A 222 -23.61 -14.62 24.64
CA SER A 222 -23.78 -13.98 23.33
C SER A 222 -25.26 -13.72 23.04
N ILE A 223 -25.60 -12.50 22.67
CA ILE A 223 -26.94 -12.13 22.23
C ILE A 223 -27.14 -12.63 20.80
N LEU A 224 -28.25 -13.32 20.56
CA LEU A 224 -28.59 -13.91 19.25
C LEU A 224 -29.77 -13.15 18.63
N PHE A 225 -29.68 -12.91 17.32
CA PHE A 225 -30.81 -12.46 16.51
C PHE A 225 -31.08 -13.50 15.42
N GLY A 226 -32.26 -14.12 15.43
CA GLY A 226 -32.60 -15.18 14.49
C GLY A 226 -31.68 -16.42 14.59
N GLY A 227 -31.08 -16.70 15.76
CA GLY A 227 -30.13 -17.79 15.95
C GLY A 227 -28.67 -17.48 15.56
N VAL A 228 -28.39 -16.26 15.10
CA VAL A 228 -27.03 -15.78 14.72
C VAL A 228 -26.51 -14.82 15.79
N ARG A 229 -25.21 -14.93 16.14
CA ARG A 229 -24.55 -14.01 17.08
C ARG A 229 -24.45 -12.62 16.46
N ILE A 230 -24.75 -11.60 17.25
CA ILE A 230 -24.60 -10.21 16.82
C ILE A 230 -23.13 -9.79 16.99
N LEU A 231 -22.51 -9.34 15.89
CA LEU A 231 -21.15 -8.79 15.87
C LEU A 231 -21.15 -7.31 16.24
N VAL A 232 -20.12 -6.85 16.97
CA VAL A 232 -19.89 -5.46 17.35
C VAL A 232 -18.46 -5.04 17.06
#